data_b2e4c81a67a530a855d3ea43a97b41c4
#
_entry.id   b2e4c81a67a530a855d3ea43a97b41c4
#
_cell.length_a   1.000
_cell.length_b   1.000
_cell.length_c   1.000
_cell.angle_alpha   90.00
_cell.angle_beta   90.00
_cell.angle_gamma   90.00
#
_symmetry.space_group_name_H-M   'P 1'
#
loop_
_entity.id
_entity.type
_entity.pdbx_description
1 polymer ?
#
loop_
_entity_poly.entity_id
_entity_poly.type
_entity_poly.pdbx_seq_one_letter_code
_entity_poly.pdbx_strand_id
1 'polypeptide(L)'
;MADRKRKRMVQQQPDRRANRTILVRTLFLLTLFGVAAFVPLLVRLWQIQIRDYDKYQGMAVEQQTADSTVEANRGTIYDRSGETLAMSATVYNIQLSPKEILACQEAYREKAANAAENGKTLDYPEPTNEFIASNLAQILDLDEADILKRLAKTSSMYEMIKWRVEDDERDAVISFINENHITGIYTPPTTKRYYPKNSLAAQVIGWVNYSEGRGAYGVEAQYDEALSGETGRIVTAKNGDGTQMLYRYEDYYDATDGDNLTLTLDSAIQSYCESILKKGIEQFEVQDGGFCIAMDPNTGEILAWANSPTYDLNNPRVVSDPVLNQYLADIESGAYTKEEAYQKALAEGASSEEARDKAISAAETEVLYTQWTNKAITSTYEPGSTFKSIVLAAALEEGVVTENSHFYCPGYIMVEGWSRPISCSKKAPGHGDQDLALAVANSCNPAFVKIGQALGAEKFYDYLEGFGFLEKTGIDMQGEMDTSSLIWPREDFNTVQLATASFGQRFQVTPIQLITAASAVINGGHLMQPYVVSQVTDGEGNVLQHNEPNEVRQVVSAQTSERCRAILEKVVDGGTGKNARVEG
;
A
#
# COMPACT_ATOMS: atom_id res chain seq x y z
N MET A 1 119.64 55.85 26.55
CA MET A 1 119.54 55.20 27.08
C MET A 1 118.19 54.96 27.40
N ALA A 2 117.55 54.15 26.66
CA ALA A 2 116.16 54.05 26.61
C ALA A 2 115.71 52.79 27.32
N ASP A 3 114.73 52.94 28.15
CA ASP A 3 114.10 51.88 28.91
C ASP A 3 112.72 51.57 28.28
N ARG A 4 112.58 50.37 27.76
CA ARG A 4 111.31 49.90 27.15
C ARG A 4 110.57 49.09 28.20
N LYS A 5 109.55 49.68 28.77
CA LYS A 5 108.55 48.97 29.59
C LYS A 5 107.66 48.09 28.72
N ARG A 6 107.72 46.76 28.87
CA ARG A 6 106.75 45.80 28.31
C ARG A 6 105.48 45.81 29.16
N LYS A 7 104.37 46.22 28.61
CA LYS A 7 103.04 45.98 29.17
C LYS A 7 102.67 44.49 28.98
N ARG A 8 102.45 43.74 30.06
CA ARG A 8 101.81 42.42 30.04
C ARG A 8 100.33 42.59 29.80
N MET A 9 99.79 42.07 28.71
CA MET A 9 98.36 41.86 28.53
C MET A 9 97.93 40.72 29.44
N VAL A 10 97.04 41.03 30.37
CA VAL A 10 96.28 40.03 31.16
C VAL A 10 95.20 39.50 30.28
N GLN A 11 95.29 38.20 29.87
CA GLN A 11 94.22 37.47 29.28
C GLN A 11 93.19 37.20 30.37
N GLN A 12 91.99 37.81 30.29
CA GLN A 12 90.81 37.42 31.06
C GLN A 12 90.38 36.08 30.58
N GLN A 13 90.44 35.06 31.40
CA GLN A 13 89.77 33.75 31.15
C GLN A 13 88.27 33.96 31.23
N PRO A 14 87.47 33.50 30.25
CA PRO A 14 86.01 33.57 30.30
C PRO A 14 85.50 32.77 31.48
N ASP A 15 84.59 33.37 32.21
CA ASP A 15 83.99 32.83 33.44
C ASP A 15 83.17 31.51 33.13
N ARG A 16 83.83 30.36 33.28
CA ARG A 16 83.25 29.03 32.99
C ARG A 16 81.99 28.73 33.82
N ARG A 17 81.78 29.48 34.93
CA ARG A 17 80.57 29.32 35.76
C ARG A 17 79.36 29.98 35.15
N ALA A 18 79.52 31.19 34.53
CA ALA A 18 78.39 31.85 33.86
C ALA A 18 77.90 31.09 32.65
N ASN A 19 78.80 30.53 31.83
CA ASN A 19 78.43 29.71 30.68
C ASN A 19 77.66 28.42 31.07
N ARG A 20 78.09 27.78 32.18
CA ARG A 20 77.40 26.56 32.67
C ARG A 20 75.98 26.86 33.18
N THR A 21 75.80 27.99 33.85
CA THR A 21 74.45 28.40 34.33
C THR A 21 73.52 28.78 33.18
N ILE A 22 74.03 29.46 32.14
CA ILE A 22 73.25 29.75 30.92
C ILE A 22 72.92 28.47 30.21
N LEU A 23 73.85 27.56 30.04
CA LEU A 23 73.60 26.27 29.35
C LEU A 23 72.57 25.39 30.10
N VAL A 24 72.64 25.33 31.43
CA VAL A 24 71.64 24.62 32.25
C VAL A 24 70.24 25.25 32.15
N ARG A 25 70.14 26.58 32.19
CA ARG A 25 68.86 27.30 32.00
C ARG A 25 68.32 27.14 30.61
N THR A 26 69.13 27.16 29.57
CA THR A 26 68.72 26.97 28.18
C THR A 26 68.23 25.50 27.97
N LEU A 27 68.98 24.52 28.49
CA LEU A 27 68.58 23.12 28.48
C LEU A 27 67.26 22.91 29.25
N PHE A 28 67.09 23.49 30.42
CA PHE A 28 65.88 23.43 31.21
C PHE A 28 64.68 24.02 30.46
N LEU A 29 64.84 25.21 29.84
CA LEU A 29 63.79 25.83 29.02
C LEU A 29 63.45 24.99 27.79
N LEU A 30 64.47 24.45 27.10
CA LEU A 30 64.29 23.60 25.92
C LEU A 30 63.55 22.30 26.28
N THR A 31 63.89 21.73 27.47
CA THR A 31 63.17 20.54 27.97
C THR A 31 61.73 20.89 28.38
N LEU A 32 61.55 22.02 29.09
CA LEU A 32 60.25 22.50 29.51
C LEU A 32 59.30 22.79 28.31
N PHE A 33 59.82 23.55 27.34
CA PHE A 33 59.05 23.85 26.11
C PHE A 33 58.86 22.61 25.23
N GLY A 34 59.86 21.71 25.16
CA GLY A 34 59.74 20.45 24.46
C GLY A 34 58.64 19.56 25.07
N VAL A 35 58.63 19.40 26.39
CA VAL A 35 57.56 18.64 27.08
C VAL A 35 56.23 19.37 26.96
N ALA A 36 56.18 20.69 27.12
CA ALA A 36 54.95 21.45 26.96
C ALA A 36 54.34 21.34 25.55
N ALA A 37 55.18 21.21 24.51
CA ALA A 37 54.69 21.00 23.12
C ALA A 37 54.01 19.65 22.91
N PHE A 38 54.31 18.63 23.74
CA PHE A 38 53.62 17.33 23.67
C PHE A 38 52.28 17.31 24.41
N VAL A 39 52.00 18.24 25.33
CA VAL A 39 50.75 18.26 26.09
C VAL A 39 49.52 18.36 25.18
N PRO A 40 49.45 19.25 24.17
CA PRO A 40 48.32 19.30 23.23
C PRO A 40 48.13 17.98 22.46
N LEU A 41 49.24 17.34 22.09
CA LEU A 41 49.23 16.03 21.42
C LEU A 41 48.64 14.93 22.33
N LEU A 42 49.08 14.88 23.59
CA LEU A 42 48.52 13.92 24.57
C LEU A 42 47.05 14.19 24.85
N VAL A 43 46.65 15.45 24.97
CA VAL A 43 45.25 15.83 25.14
C VAL A 43 44.45 15.41 23.90
N ARG A 44 44.94 15.61 22.68
CA ARG A 44 44.29 15.20 21.45
C ARG A 44 44.22 13.67 21.32
N LEU A 45 45.27 12.96 21.71
CA LEU A 45 45.29 11.52 21.72
C LEU A 45 44.26 10.95 22.71
N TRP A 46 44.18 11.55 23.91
CA TRP A 46 43.17 11.19 24.91
C TRP A 46 41.75 11.47 24.41
N GLN A 47 41.52 12.62 23.74
CA GLN A 47 40.22 12.92 23.13
C GLN A 47 39.82 11.84 22.10
N ILE A 48 40.74 11.49 21.20
CA ILE A 48 40.44 10.50 20.12
C ILE A 48 40.29 9.11 20.69
N GLN A 49 41.15 8.68 21.63
CA GLN A 49 41.19 7.28 22.10
C GLN A 49 40.27 6.98 23.28
N ILE A 50 39.84 7.98 24.04
CA ILE A 50 39.01 7.76 25.23
C ILE A 50 37.67 8.48 25.14
N ARG A 51 37.67 9.80 24.91
CA ARG A 51 36.43 10.57 24.92
C ARG A 51 35.56 10.34 23.69
N ASP A 52 36.17 10.33 22.53
CA ASP A 52 35.48 10.25 21.23
C ASP A 52 35.73 8.86 20.59
N TYR A 53 36.11 7.86 21.39
CA TYR A 53 36.43 6.48 20.93
C TYR A 53 35.31 5.87 20.12
N ASP A 54 34.11 5.83 20.68
CA ASP A 54 32.92 5.21 20.04
C ASP A 54 32.60 5.90 18.70
N LYS A 55 32.76 7.24 18.64
CA LYS A 55 32.53 7.98 17.40
C LYS A 55 33.56 7.63 16.32
N TYR A 56 34.86 7.60 16.66
CA TYR A 56 35.87 7.28 15.67
C TYR A 56 35.90 5.79 15.32
N GLN A 57 35.55 4.95 16.25
CA GLN A 57 35.35 3.51 16.00
C GLN A 57 34.17 3.29 15.04
N GLY A 58 33.02 3.94 15.27
CA GLY A 58 31.87 3.90 14.35
C GLY A 58 32.23 4.38 12.94
N MET A 59 32.91 5.51 12.83
CA MET A 59 33.37 6.02 11.53
C MET A 59 34.39 5.09 10.83
N ALA A 60 35.25 4.42 11.60
CA ALA A 60 36.21 3.47 11.04
C ALA A 60 35.50 2.18 10.57
N VAL A 61 34.51 1.70 11.32
CA VAL A 61 33.67 0.56 10.94
C VAL A 61 32.89 0.90 9.67
N GLU A 62 32.20 2.03 9.61
CA GLU A 62 31.47 2.48 8.40
C GLU A 62 32.38 2.60 7.17
N GLN A 63 33.63 3.03 7.36
CA GLN A 63 34.59 3.17 6.26
C GLN A 63 35.21 1.83 5.83
N GLN A 64 35.26 0.84 6.73
CA GLN A 64 35.93 -0.45 6.51
C GLN A 64 34.92 -1.59 6.23
N THR A 65 33.62 -1.37 6.38
CA THR A 65 32.59 -2.37 6.12
C THR A 65 31.73 -1.96 4.92
N ALA A 66 31.34 -2.97 4.12
CA ALA A 66 30.21 -2.89 3.21
C ALA A 66 29.02 -3.51 3.93
N ASP A 67 27.97 -2.75 4.04
CA ASP A 67 26.69 -3.24 4.53
C ASP A 67 25.83 -3.58 3.30
N SER A 68 25.51 -4.84 3.14
CA SER A 68 24.58 -5.32 2.13
C SER A 68 23.30 -5.77 2.82
N THR A 69 22.19 -5.14 2.53
CA THR A 69 20.88 -5.55 3.04
C THR A 69 20.44 -6.84 2.37
N VAL A 70 19.92 -7.77 3.18
CA VAL A 70 19.21 -8.96 2.72
C VAL A 70 17.73 -8.71 2.93
N GLU A 71 16.99 -8.60 1.83
CA GLU A 71 15.55 -8.35 1.91
C GLU A 71 14.84 -9.58 2.50
N ALA A 72 13.94 -9.36 3.45
CA ALA A 72 13.04 -10.39 3.96
C ALA A 72 11.99 -10.73 2.89
N ASN A 73 11.55 -11.98 2.86
CA ASN A 73 10.37 -12.32 2.07
C ASN A 73 9.12 -11.79 2.77
N ARG A 74 8.28 -11.13 2.01
CA ARG A 74 6.98 -10.69 2.50
C ARG A 74 6.07 -11.90 2.70
N GLY A 75 5.40 -12.00 3.86
CA GLY A 75 4.55 -13.12 4.25
C GLY A 75 3.46 -13.45 3.21
N THR A 76 3.04 -14.69 3.16
CA THR A 76 2.05 -15.19 2.20
C THR A 76 0.63 -14.83 2.65
N ILE A 77 -0.24 -14.48 1.69
CA ILE A 77 -1.67 -14.27 1.94
C ILE A 77 -2.43 -15.46 1.38
N TYR A 78 -3.21 -16.10 2.22
CA TYR A 78 -4.07 -17.24 1.88
C TYR A 78 -5.55 -16.87 1.95
N ASP A 79 -6.38 -17.57 1.18
CA ASP A 79 -7.81 -17.56 1.40
C ASP A 79 -8.18 -18.46 2.60
N ARG A 80 -9.48 -18.53 2.96
CA ARG A 80 -9.95 -19.33 4.10
C ARG A 80 -9.68 -20.84 3.97
N SER A 81 -9.45 -21.34 2.75
CA SER A 81 -9.17 -22.75 2.45
C SER A 81 -7.67 -23.06 2.40
N GLY A 82 -6.81 -22.04 2.50
CA GLY A 82 -5.36 -22.15 2.38
C GLY A 82 -4.85 -22.03 0.93
N GLU A 83 -5.70 -21.56 -0.01
CA GLU A 83 -5.27 -21.25 -1.37
C GLU A 83 -4.46 -19.96 -1.40
N THR A 84 -3.31 -19.95 -2.08
CA THR A 84 -2.41 -18.78 -2.12
C THR A 84 -2.99 -17.67 -3.00
N LEU A 85 -3.17 -16.48 -2.39
CA LEU A 85 -3.62 -15.26 -3.06
C LEU A 85 -2.47 -14.30 -3.37
N ALA A 86 -1.46 -14.24 -2.49
CA ALA A 86 -0.23 -13.47 -2.72
C ALA A 86 0.96 -14.17 -2.07
N MET A 87 2.11 -14.18 -2.75
CA MET A 87 3.34 -14.77 -2.24
C MET A 87 4.56 -14.00 -2.74
N SER A 88 5.67 -14.09 -2.02
CA SER A 88 6.96 -13.55 -2.45
C SER A 88 7.82 -14.66 -3.04
N ALA A 89 8.59 -14.32 -4.07
CA ALA A 89 9.61 -15.22 -4.63
C ALA A 89 10.90 -14.44 -4.89
N THR A 90 12.02 -15.15 -4.83
CA THR A 90 13.33 -14.59 -5.14
C THR A 90 13.42 -14.30 -6.64
N VAL A 91 13.89 -13.10 -6.95
CA VAL A 91 14.22 -12.62 -8.31
C VAL A 91 15.55 -11.88 -8.24
N TYR A 92 16.01 -11.31 -9.33
CA TYR A 92 17.35 -10.70 -9.37
C TYR A 92 17.32 -9.30 -9.96
N ASN A 93 18.21 -8.45 -9.46
CA ASN A 93 18.47 -7.15 -10.06
C ASN A 93 19.68 -7.27 -10.99
N ILE A 94 19.72 -6.54 -12.10
CA ILE A 94 20.90 -6.48 -12.98
C ILE A 94 21.58 -5.13 -12.78
N GLN A 95 22.83 -5.19 -12.32
CA GLN A 95 23.64 -4.02 -11.96
C GLN A 95 24.95 -4.00 -12.73
N LEU A 96 25.39 -2.82 -13.12
CA LEU A 96 26.71 -2.59 -13.71
C LEU A 96 27.63 -1.83 -12.73
N SER A 97 28.90 -2.18 -12.75
CA SER A 97 30.00 -1.38 -12.24
C SER A 97 30.85 -0.89 -13.41
N PRO A 98 30.54 0.26 -14.02
CA PRO A 98 31.30 0.77 -15.16
C PRO A 98 32.79 0.91 -14.90
N LYS A 99 33.19 1.21 -13.65
CA LYS A 99 34.59 1.26 -13.23
C LYS A 99 35.29 -0.10 -13.35
N GLU A 100 34.62 -1.19 -12.93
CA GLU A 100 35.18 -2.53 -13.01
C GLU A 100 35.14 -3.08 -14.43
N ILE A 101 34.11 -2.72 -15.22
CA ILE A 101 34.03 -3.05 -16.65
C ILE A 101 35.22 -2.39 -17.39
N LEU A 102 35.55 -1.12 -17.10
CA LEU A 102 36.72 -0.46 -17.69
C LEU A 102 38.02 -1.19 -17.33
N ALA A 103 38.20 -1.60 -16.07
CA ALA A 103 39.35 -2.39 -15.65
C ALA A 103 39.40 -3.76 -16.34
N CYS A 104 38.24 -4.41 -16.58
CA CYS A 104 38.13 -5.64 -17.36
C CYS A 104 38.60 -5.44 -18.83
N GLN A 105 38.20 -4.34 -19.45
CA GLN A 105 38.63 -3.98 -20.81
C GLN A 105 40.14 -3.76 -20.92
N GLU A 106 40.71 -3.06 -19.93
CA GLU A 106 42.15 -2.82 -19.84
C GLU A 106 42.93 -4.14 -19.70
N ALA A 107 42.46 -5.02 -18.77
CA ALA A 107 43.04 -6.34 -18.56
C ALA A 107 42.92 -7.25 -19.82
N TYR A 108 41.83 -7.14 -20.58
CA TYR A 108 41.67 -7.83 -21.85
C TYR A 108 42.73 -7.36 -22.85
N ARG A 109 42.91 -6.05 -23.04
CA ARG A 109 43.88 -5.46 -23.97
C ARG A 109 45.32 -5.89 -23.66
N GLU A 110 45.67 -5.93 -22.37
CA GLU A 110 46.99 -6.42 -21.93
C GLU A 110 47.17 -7.93 -22.25
N LYS A 111 46.16 -8.75 -21.96
CA LYS A 111 46.19 -10.17 -22.27
C LYS A 111 46.26 -10.43 -23.81
N ALA A 112 45.50 -9.65 -24.59
CA ALA A 112 45.47 -9.76 -26.03
C ALA A 112 46.84 -9.36 -26.65
N ALA A 113 47.50 -8.30 -26.15
CA ALA A 113 48.84 -7.90 -26.55
C ALA A 113 49.89 -9.01 -26.27
N ASN A 114 49.86 -9.54 -25.05
CA ASN A 114 50.75 -10.65 -24.66
C ASN A 114 50.51 -11.93 -25.46
N ALA A 115 49.28 -12.24 -25.82
CA ALA A 115 48.93 -13.39 -26.68
C ALA A 115 49.45 -13.17 -28.11
N ALA A 116 49.31 -11.97 -28.68
CA ALA A 116 49.78 -11.60 -30.00
C ALA A 116 51.32 -11.70 -30.13
N GLU A 117 52.07 -11.29 -29.11
CA GLU A 117 53.53 -11.47 -29.04
C GLU A 117 53.93 -12.95 -29.10
N ASN A 118 53.07 -13.85 -28.59
CA ASN A 118 53.27 -15.30 -28.64
C ASN A 118 52.59 -16.00 -29.83
N GLY A 119 52.12 -15.22 -30.82
CA GLY A 119 51.45 -15.75 -32.03
C GLY A 119 50.09 -16.42 -31.78
N LYS A 120 49.41 -16.05 -30.68
CA LYS A 120 48.08 -16.54 -30.27
C LYS A 120 47.04 -15.43 -30.31
N THR A 121 45.78 -15.80 -30.47
CA THR A 121 44.64 -14.91 -30.28
C THR A 121 43.80 -15.42 -29.09
N LEU A 122 43.12 -14.52 -28.43
CA LEU A 122 42.13 -14.91 -27.42
C LEU A 122 40.89 -15.52 -28.11
N ASP A 123 40.25 -16.45 -27.47
CA ASP A 123 39.09 -17.21 -27.98
C ASP A 123 37.73 -16.52 -27.63
N TYR A 124 37.77 -15.34 -27.04
CA TYR A 124 36.60 -14.52 -26.72
C TYR A 124 36.82 -13.06 -27.16
N PRO A 125 35.74 -12.32 -27.49
CA PRO A 125 35.84 -10.96 -28.03
C PRO A 125 36.26 -9.95 -26.95
N GLU A 126 36.73 -8.77 -27.39
CA GLU A 126 36.94 -7.64 -26.48
C GLU A 126 35.61 -7.20 -25.88
N PRO A 127 35.48 -7.08 -24.55
CA PRO A 127 34.25 -6.65 -23.90
C PRO A 127 34.07 -5.12 -23.97
N THR A 128 33.93 -4.57 -25.20
CA THR A 128 33.67 -3.14 -25.38
C THR A 128 32.31 -2.74 -24.83
N ASN A 129 32.11 -1.45 -24.59
CA ASN A 129 30.81 -0.95 -24.10
C ASN A 129 29.68 -1.26 -25.07
N GLU A 130 29.93 -1.15 -26.38
CA GLU A 130 29.00 -1.48 -27.45
C GLU A 130 28.65 -2.97 -27.46
N PHE A 131 29.65 -3.84 -27.31
CA PHE A 131 29.45 -5.29 -27.26
C PHE A 131 28.59 -5.67 -26.01
N ILE A 132 28.92 -5.12 -24.83
CA ILE A 132 28.17 -5.38 -23.61
C ILE A 132 26.75 -4.83 -23.74
N ALA A 133 26.57 -3.59 -24.19
CA ALA A 133 25.27 -2.95 -24.29
C ALA A 133 24.33 -3.67 -25.26
N SER A 134 24.84 -4.03 -26.45
CA SER A 134 24.04 -4.72 -27.48
C SER A 134 23.55 -6.10 -26.99
N ASN A 135 24.42 -6.89 -26.34
CA ASN A 135 24.04 -8.20 -25.82
C ASN A 135 23.05 -8.08 -24.64
N LEU A 136 23.33 -7.20 -23.68
CA LEU A 136 22.41 -6.99 -22.56
C LEU A 136 21.06 -6.42 -23.02
N ALA A 137 21.04 -5.53 -24.02
CA ALA A 137 19.81 -5.01 -24.61
C ALA A 137 18.96 -6.15 -25.20
N GLN A 138 19.58 -7.09 -25.90
CA GLN A 138 18.91 -8.25 -26.49
C GLN A 138 18.41 -9.23 -25.41
N ILE A 139 19.22 -9.53 -24.38
CA ILE A 139 18.86 -10.49 -23.30
C ILE A 139 17.73 -9.94 -22.45
N LEU A 140 17.77 -8.64 -22.13
CA LEU A 140 16.90 -8.01 -21.15
C LEU A 140 15.72 -7.24 -21.76
N ASP A 141 15.62 -7.20 -23.09
CA ASP A 141 14.62 -6.39 -23.83
C ASP A 141 14.65 -4.91 -23.41
N LEU A 142 15.84 -4.29 -23.52
CA LEU A 142 16.09 -2.90 -23.13
C LEU A 142 16.67 -2.09 -24.30
N ASP A 143 16.58 -0.74 -24.18
CA ASP A 143 17.24 0.15 -25.14
C ASP A 143 18.76 0.14 -24.94
N GLU A 144 19.49 -0.19 -26.01
CA GLU A 144 20.95 -0.21 -26.04
C GLU A 144 21.56 1.17 -25.68
N ALA A 145 20.90 2.26 -26.11
CA ALA A 145 21.38 3.62 -25.86
C ALA A 145 21.35 3.96 -24.35
N ASP A 146 20.35 3.47 -23.62
CA ASP A 146 20.27 3.67 -22.16
C ASP A 146 21.37 2.91 -21.42
N ILE A 147 21.69 1.70 -21.85
CA ILE A 147 22.79 0.91 -21.27
C ILE A 147 24.13 1.60 -21.56
N LEU A 148 24.37 2.05 -22.80
CA LEU A 148 25.58 2.80 -23.18
C LEU A 148 25.75 4.07 -22.34
N LYS A 149 24.66 4.81 -22.11
CA LYS A 149 24.68 6.01 -21.27
C LYS A 149 25.10 5.71 -19.82
N ARG A 150 24.74 4.56 -19.28
CA ARG A 150 25.15 4.11 -17.94
C ARG A 150 26.60 3.65 -17.95
N LEU A 151 27.03 2.87 -18.94
CA LEU A 151 28.43 2.44 -19.12
C LEU A 151 29.40 3.59 -19.28
N ALA A 152 28.97 4.72 -19.85
CA ALA A 152 29.79 5.92 -20.00
C ALA A 152 30.19 6.58 -18.66
N LYS A 153 29.57 6.22 -17.55
CA LYS A 153 29.88 6.73 -16.21
C LYS A 153 31.05 5.96 -15.59
N THR A 154 32.22 6.01 -16.19
CA THR A 154 33.39 5.17 -15.88
C THR A 154 33.91 5.23 -14.44
N SER A 155 33.50 6.22 -13.65
CA SER A 155 33.81 6.32 -12.20
C SER A 155 32.76 5.66 -11.30
N SER A 156 31.59 5.28 -11.85
CA SER A 156 30.52 4.66 -11.08
C SER A 156 30.82 3.20 -10.78
N MET A 157 30.55 2.79 -9.55
CA MET A 157 30.59 1.41 -9.09
C MET A 157 29.21 0.74 -9.12
N TYR A 158 28.14 1.50 -9.37
CA TYR A 158 26.77 1.05 -9.26
C TYR A 158 25.84 1.78 -10.25
N GLU A 159 25.38 1.05 -11.24
CA GLU A 159 24.36 1.52 -12.18
C GLU A 159 23.32 0.41 -12.35
N MET A 160 22.10 0.65 -11.89
CA MET A 160 21.00 -0.31 -12.05
C MET A 160 20.52 -0.32 -13.50
N ILE A 161 20.39 -1.50 -14.11
CA ILE A 161 19.87 -1.65 -15.48
C ILE A 161 18.43 -2.11 -15.45
N LYS A 162 18.18 -3.24 -14.79
CA LYS A 162 16.84 -3.84 -14.73
C LYS A 162 16.57 -4.36 -13.32
N TRP A 163 15.36 -4.10 -12.83
CA TRP A 163 14.89 -4.55 -11.54
C TRP A 163 14.11 -5.85 -11.69
N ARG A 164 14.27 -6.77 -10.74
CA ARG A 164 13.40 -7.94 -10.53
C ARG A 164 13.23 -8.80 -11.78
N VAL A 165 14.34 -9.18 -12.39
CA VAL A 165 14.37 -10.14 -13.51
C VAL A 165 14.14 -11.56 -12.98
N GLU A 166 13.50 -12.38 -13.78
CA GLU A 166 13.26 -13.79 -13.50
C GLU A 166 14.54 -14.64 -13.70
N ASP A 167 14.50 -15.89 -13.25
CA ASP A 167 15.64 -16.82 -13.37
C ASP A 167 16.17 -16.96 -14.79
N ASP A 168 15.29 -17.04 -15.79
CA ASP A 168 15.69 -17.23 -17.20
C ASP A 168 16.55 -16.06 -17.73
N GLU A 169 16.13 -14.82 -17.45
CA GLU A 169 16.88 -13.62 -17.85
C GLU A 169 18.20 -13.52 -17.09
N ARG A 170 18.19 -13.82 -15.78
CA ARG A 170 19.42 -13.87 -14.95
C ARG A 170 20.41 -14.90 -15.51
N ASP A 171 19.94 -16.12 -15.78
CA ASP A 171 20.80 -17.22 -16.24
C ASP A 171 21.40 -16.90 -17.63
N ALA A 172 20.66 -16.24 -18.50
CA ALA A 172 21.17 -15.75 -19.77
C ALA A 172 22.27 -14.68 -19.56
N VAL A 173 22.09 -13.75 -18.61
CA VAL A 173 23.12 -12.76 -18.25
C VAL A 173 24.36 -13.45 -17.67
N ILE A 174 24.19 -14.42 -16.76
CA ILE A 174 25.31 -15.18 -16.17
C ILE A 174 26.06 -15.95 -17.26
N SER A 175 25.38 -16.60 -18.19
CA SER A 175 26.00 -17.29 -19.32
C SER A 175 26.82 -16.33 -20.17
N PHE A 176 26.26 -15.17 -20.52
CA PHE A 176 26.96 -14.12 -21.25
C PHE A 176 28.23 -13.63 -20.51
N ILE A 177 28.15 -13.41 -19.19
CA ILE A 177 29.29 -13.02 -18.35
C ILE A 177 30.40 -14.07 -18.42
N ASN A 178 30.04 -15.34 -18.22
CA ASN A 178 30.99 -16.44 -18.12
C ASN A 178 31.65 -16.74 -19.47
N GLU A 179 30.90 -16.80 -20.56
CA GLU A 179 31.40 -17.08 -21.93
C GLU A 179 32.39 -16.01 -22.42
N ASN A 180 32.17 -14.76 -21.99
CA ASN A 180 33.00 -13.63 -22.44
C ASN A 180 33.98 -13.13 -21.37
N HIS A 181 34.08 -13.81 -20.22
CA HIS A 181 34.98 -13.48 -19.11
C HIS A 181 34.83 -12.02 -18.64
N ILE A 182 33.59 -11.50 -18.59
CA ILE A 182 33.29 -10.12 -18.21
C ILE A 182 33.22 -10.01 -16.69
N THR A 183 33.79 -8.95 -16.11
CA THR A 183 33.64 -8.56 -14.71
C THR A 183 32.96 -7.20 -14.61
N GLY A 184 32.28 -6.93 -13.49
CA GLY A 184 31.57 -5.67 -13.25
C GLY A 184 30.08 -5.72 -13.67
N ILE A 185 29.52 -6.91 -13.93
CA ILE A 185 28.09 -7.13 -14.08
C ILE A 185 27.66 -8.05 -12.92
N TYR A 186 26.64 -7.63 -12.18
CA TYR A 186 26.17 -8.31 -10.97
C TYR A 186 24.69 -8.63 -11.06
N THR A 187 24.30 -9.73 -10.44
CA THR A 187 22.92 -10.22 -10.38
C THR A 187 22.49 -10.46 -8.92
N PRO A 188 22.49 -9.44 -8.04
CA PRO A 188 22.10 -9.63 -6.65
C PRO A 188 20.64 -10.07 -6.53
N PRO A 189 20.34 -11.01 -5.59
CA PRO A 189 18.97 -11.42 -5.32
C PRO A 189 18.16 -10.27 -4.70
N THR A 190 16.88 -10.28 -4.97
CA THR A 190 15.86 -9.41 -4.37
C THR A 190 14.53 -10.18 -4.31
N THR A 191 13.47 -9.57 -3.85
CA THR A 191 12.15 -10.19 -3.76
C THR A 191 11.14 -9.55 -4.72
N LYS A 192 10.20 -10.36 -5.23
CA LYS A 192 9.07 -9.91 -6.04
C LYS A 192 7.79 -10.53 -5.51
N ARG A 193 6.75 -9.72 -5.41
CA ARG A 193 5.42 -10.15 -5.01
C ARG A 193 4.67 -10.68 -6.22
N TYR A 194 4.05 -11.83 -6.06
CA TYR A 194 3.24 -12.48 -7.07
C TYR A 194 1.83 -12.68 -6.56
N TYR A 195 0.87 -12.46 -7.46
CA TYR A 195 -0.55 -12.65 -7.20
C TYR A 195 -1.07 -13.69 -8.21
N PRO A 196 -1.08 -14.99 -7.84
CA PRO A 196 -1.37 -16.09 -8.78
C PRO A 196 -2.77 -16.03 -9.41
N LYS A 197 -3.69 -15.31 -8.79
CA LYS A 197 -5.07 -15.13 -9.27
C LYS A 197 -5.28 -13.80 -10.03
N ASN A 198 -4.21 -13.08 -10.34
CA ASN A 198 -4.21 -11.82 -11.09
C ASN A 198 -5.13 -10.75 -10.49
N SER A 199 -6.40 -10.68 -10.91
CA SER A 199 -7.35 -9.63 -10.50
C SER A 199 -8.32 -10.05 -9.39
N LEU A 200 -8.26 -11.29 -8.91
CA LEU A 200 -9.19 -11.79 -7.89
C LEU A 200 -9.07 -10.98 -6.60
N ALA A 201 -10.19 -10.42 -6.13
CA ALA A 201 -10.28 -9.59 -4.92
C ALA A 201 -9.26 -8.44 -4.89
N ALA A 202 -8.94 -7.84 -6.04
CA ALA A 202 -7.81 -6.90 -6.18
C ALA A 202 -7.85 -5.75 -5.18
N GLN A 203 -9.01 -5.12 -4.95
CA GLN A 203 -9.15 -4.00 -4.01
C GLN A 203 -9.11 -4.45 -2.54
N VAL A 204 -9.34 -5.73 -2.27
CA VAL A 204 -9.23 -6.29 -0.91
C VAL A 204 -7.80 -6.69 -0.61
N ILE A 205 -7.15 -7.42 -1.50
CA ILE A 205 -5.76 -7.84 -1.33
C ILE A 205 -4.83 -6.62 -1.36
N GLY A 206 -4.97 -5.76 -2.38
CA GLY A 206 -4.06 -4.63 -2.61
C GLY A 206 -2.76 -5.07 -3.27
N TRP A 207 -1.80 -4.16 -3.38
CA TRP A 207 -0.52 -4.40 -4.05
C TRP A 207 0.64 -3.71 -3.33
N VAL A 208 1.87 -4.13 -3.62
CA VAL A 208 3.10 -3.60 -3.01
C VAL A 208 3.70 -2.50 -3.89
N ASN A 209 3.90 -1.31 -3.31
CA ASN A 209 4.65 -0.22 -3.93
C ASN A 209 6.14 -0.38 -3.64
N TYR A 210 6.86 -0.93 -4.59
CA TYR A 210 8.29 -1.18 -4.44
C TYR A 210 9.16 0.10 -4.33
N SER A 211 8.68 1.24 -4.81
CA SER A 211 9.43 2.51 -4.65
C SER A 211 9.37 3.03 -3.22
N GLU A 212 8.32 2.66 -2.48
CA GLU A 212 8.16 3.00 -1.07
C GLU A 212 8.49 1.82 -0.14
N GLY A 213 8.67 0.62 -0.69
CA GLY A 213 8.99 -0.60 0.06
C GLY A 213 7.86 -1.11 0.95
N ARG A 214 6.59 -0.76 0.65
CA ARG A 214 5.43 -1.09 1.50
C ARG A 214 4.17 -1.41 0.69
N GLY A 215 3.20 -2.01 1.37
CA GLY A 215 1.85 -2.20 0.82
C GLY A 215 1.18 -0.86 0.52
N ALA A 216 0.53 -0.75 -0.65
CA ALA A 216 -0.09 0.50 -1.11
C ALA A 216 -1.58 0.55 -0.78
N TYR A 217 -2.30 -0.55 -0.91
CA TYR A 217 -3.75 -0.65 -0.72
C TYR A 217 -4.13 -1.98 -0.07
N GLY A 218 -5.39 -2.10 0.32
CA GLY A 218 -5.98 -3.36 0.79
C GLY A 218 -5.32 -3.95 2.04
N VAL A 219 -5.35 -5.27 2.14
CA VAL A 219 -4.73 -6.04 3.23
C VAL A 219 -3.21 -5.88 3.20
N GLU A 220 -2.60 -5.76 2.01
CA GLU A 220 -1.16 -5.49 1.87
C GLU A 220 -0.73 -4.21 2.61
N ALA A 221 -1.56 -3.16 2.60
CA ALA A 221 -1.27 -1.93 3.31
C ALA A 221 -1.71 -1.96 4.78
N GLN A 222 -2.86 -2.59 5.08
CA GLN A 222 -3.38 -2.66 6.44
C GLN A 222 -2.50 -3.49 7.38
N TYR A 223 -1.94 -4.58 6.87
CA TYR A 223 -1.09 -5.52 7.60
C TYR A 223 0.37 -5.44 7.17
N ASP A 224 0.80 -4.26 6.68
CA ASP A 224 2.16 -4.08 6.13
C ASP A 224 3.25 -4.43 7.12
N GLU A 225 3.09 -4.05 8.40
CA GLU A 225 4.05 -4.33 9.48
C GLU A 225 4.23 -5.85 9.69
N ALA A 226 3.13 -6.61 9.73
CA ALA A 226 3.19 -8.06 9.87
C ALA A 226 3.77 -8.75 8.62
N LEU A 227 3.31 -8.31 7.43
CA LEU A 227 3.72 -8.92 6.17
C LEU A 227 5.18 -8.65 5.79
N SER A 228 5.75 -7.49 6.13
CA SER A 228 7.06 -7.04 5.60
C SER A 228 8.25 -7.80 6.16
N GLY A 229 8.15 -8.34 7.38
CA GLY A 229 9.27 -8.95 8.09
C GLY A 229 10.39 -7.95 8.44
N GLU A 230 11.51 -8.47 8.88
CA GLU A 230 12.69 -7.69 9.24
C GLU A 230 13.84 -7.97 8.28
N THR A 231 14.39 -6.91 7.66
CA THR A 231 15.53 -7.05 6.74
C THR A 231 16.79 -7.48 7.48
N GLY A 232 17.46 -8.49 6.95
CA GLY A 232 18.78 -8.90 7.39
C GLY A 232 19.87 -7.98 6.81
N ARG A 233 21.11 -8.17 7.29
CA ARG A 233 22.28 -7.49 6.75
C ARG A 233 23.51 -8.38 6.77
N ILE A 234 24.33 -8.24 5.74
CA ILE A 234 25.65 -8.85 5.67
C ILE A 234 26.68 -7.74 5.80
N VAL A 235 27.45 -7.79 6.86
CA VAL A 235 28.53 -6.83 7.13
C VAL A 235 29.84 -7.45 6.65
N THR A 236 30.38 -6.99 5.51
CA THR A 236 31.65 -7.46 4.96
C THR A 236 32.75 -6.43 5.11
N ALA A 237 33.98 -6.87 5.41
CA ALA A 237 35.14 -5.97 5.46
C ALA A 237 35.58 -5.53 4.06
N LYS A 238 35.85 -4.22 3.88
CA LYS A 238 36.40 -3.60 2.66
C LYS A 238 37.87 -3.29 2.78
N ASN A 239 38.60 -3.36 1.66
CA ASN A 239 39.93 -2.76 1.52
C ASN A 239 39.84 -1.24 1.38
N GLY A 240 40.94 -0.53 1.61
CA GLY A 240 41.04 0.91 1.43
C GLY A 240 40.65 1.43 0.04
N ASP A 241 40.61 0.57 -0.97
CA ASP A 241 40.17 0.86 -2.35
C ASP A 241 38.68 0.53 -2.58
N GLY A 242 37.92 0.12 -1.52
CA GLY A 242 36.49 -0.19 -1.61
C GLY A 242 36.14 -1.58 -2.12
N THR A 243 37.12 -2.45 -2.38
CA THR A 243 36.91 -3.85 -2.80
C THR A 243 36.73 -4.77 -1.60
N GLN A 244 35.85 -5.77 -1.71
CA GLN A 244 35.62 -6.74 -0.65
C GLN A 244 36.89 -7.57 -0.34
N MET A 245 37.18 -7.72 0.94
CA MET A 245 38.27 -8.61 1.40
C MET A 245 37.77 -10.05 1.51
N LEU A 246 38.24 -10.91 0.64
CA LEU A 246 37.83 -12.32 0.49
C LEU A 246 37.97 -13.21 1.73
N TYR A 247 38.55 -12.79 2.85
CA TYR A 247 38.88 -13.71 3.99
C TYR A 247 38.93 -13.07 5.38
N ARG A 248 38.23 -11.97 5.71
CA ARG A 248 38.21 -11.48 7.09
C ARG A 248 36.89 -10.81 7.45
N TYR A 249 36.10 -11.47 8.30
CA TYR A 249 34.91 -10.96 8.99
C TYR A 249 33.68 -10.75 8.07
N GLU A 250 32.81 -11.72 8.10
CA GLU A 250 31.43 -11.58 7.64
C GLU A 250 30.54 -11.82 8.86
N ASP A 251 29.84 -10.80 9.32
CA ASP A 251 28.74 -10.96 10.27
C ASP A 251 27.44 -11.02 9.48
N TYR A 252 26.74 -12.14 9.60
CA TYR A 252 25.42 -12.35 9.02
C TYR A 252 24.36 -12.06 10.07
N TYR A 253 23.47 -11.15 9.76
CA TYR A 253 22.23 -10.95 10.46
C TYR A 253 21.14 -11.46 9.53
N ASP A 254 20.58 -12.61 9.85
CA ASP A 254 19.55 -13.22 9.02
C ASP A 254 18.33 -12.32 8.92
N ALA A 255 17.70 -12.28 7.74
CA ALA A 255 16.40 -11.66 7.56
C ALA A 255 15.34 -12.53 8.25
N THR A 256 14.36 -11.90 8.87
CA THR A 256 13.18 -12.60 9.37
C THR A 256 12.04 -12.37 8.41
N ASP A 257 11.55 -13.43 7.77
CA ASP A 257 10.44 -13.33 6.83
C ASP A 257 9.17 -12.81 7.54
N GLY A 258 8.32 -12.14 6.79
CA GLY A 258 7.07 -11.60 7.29
C GLY A 258 6.05 -12.69 7.64
N ASP A 259 5.10 -12.33 8.49
CA ASP A 259 4.03 -13.21 8.94
C ASP A 259 3.01 -13.45 7.82
N ASN A 260 2.42 -14.64 7.81
CA ASN A 260 1.40 -15.02 6.85
C ASN A 260 0.01 -14.62 7.33
N LEU A 261 -0.87 -14.29 6.39
CA LEU A 261 -2.27 -13.97 6.66
C LEU A 261 -3.18 -15.03 6.06
N THR A 262 -4.20 -15.43 6.82
CA THR A 262 -5.34 -16.19 6.28
C THR A 262 -6.55 -15.28 6.29
N LEU A 263 -7.15 -15.09 5.10
CA LEU A 263 -8.34 -14.27 4.94
C LEU A 263 -9.61 -15.07 5.22
N THR A 264 -10.71 -14.37 5.48
CA THR A 264 -12.06 -14.94 5.53
C THR A 264 -12.63 -15.19 4.14
N LEU A 265 -12.02 -14.61 3.10
CA LEU A 265 -12.44 -14.77 1.71
C LEU A 265 -12.39 -16.22 1.26
N ASP A 266 -13.44 -16.64 0.55
CA ASP A 266 -13.52 -17.91 -0.17
C ASP A 266 -13.31 -17.64 -1.66
N SER A 267 -12.24 -18.17 -2.24
CA SER A 267 -11.86 -17.91 -3.63
C SER A 267 -12.92 -18.33 -4.64
N ALA A 268 -13.70 -19.38 -4.34
CA ALA A 268 -14.77 -19.83 -5.21
C ALA A 268 -15.97 -18.89 -5.18
N ILE A 269 -16.40 -18.46 -3.99
CA ILE A 269 -17.48 -17.48 -3.81
C ILE A 269 -17.06 -16.13 -4.41
N GLN A 270 -15.82 -15.70 -4.17
CA GLN A 270 -15.24 -14.46 -4.72
C GLN A 270 -15.29 -14.45 -6.26
N SER A 271 -14.78 -15.52 -6.88
CA SER A 271 -14.75 -15.64 -8.35
C SER A 271 -16.17 -15.64 -8.95
N TYR A 272 -17.12 -16.29 -8.26
CA TYR A 272 -18.52 -16.28 -8.66
C TYR A 272 -19.13 -14.87 -8.58
N CYS A 273 -18.92 -14.16 -7.46
CA CYS A 273 -19.39 -12.79 -7.27
C CYS A 273 -18.82 -11.84 -8.35
N GLU A 274 -17.52 -11.92 -8.65
CA GLU A 274 -16.89 -11.12 -9.72
C GLU A 274 -17.49 -11.42 -11.10
N SER A 275 -17.71 -12.71 -11.41
CA SER A 275 -18.31 -13.13 -12.69
C SER A 275 -19.73 -12.60 -12.84
N ILE A 276 -20.56 -12.67 -11.79
CA ILE A 276 -21.95 -12.18 -11.83
C ILE A 276 -21.99 -10.66 -11.87
N LEU A 277 -21.13 -9.98 -11.09
CA LEU A 277 -21.00 -8.52 -11.12
C LEU A 277 -20.64 -8.03 -12.52
N LYS A 278 -19.63 -8.63 -13.15
CA LYS A 278 -19.21 -8.30 -14.51
C LYS A 278 -20.36 -8.49 -15.52
N LYS A 279 -21.05 -9.63 -15.48
CA LYS A 279 -22.20 -9.88 -16.35
C LYS A 279 -23.33 -8.86 -16.14
N GLY A 280 -23.59 -8.46 -14.88
CA GLY A 280 -24.59 -7.45 -14.57
C GLY A 280 -24.22 -6.08 -15.15
N ILE A 281 -22.97 -5.67 -14.99
CA ILE A 281 -22.44 -4.41 -15.53
C ILE A 281 -22.56 -4.39 -17.07
N GLU A 282 -22.13 -5.44 -17.74
CA GLU A 282 -22.22 -5.58 -19.20
C GLU A 282 -23.68 -5.58 -19.68
N GLN A 283 -24.55 -6.36 -19.02
CA GLN A 283 -25.96 -6.51 -19.41
C GLN A 283 -26.76 -5.21 -19.27
N PHE A 284 -26.45 -4.41 -18.24
CA PHE A 284 -27.19 -3.18 -17.93
C PHE A 284 -26.43 -1.91 -18.32
N GLU A 285 -25.30 -2.03 -18.99
CA GLU A 285 -24.43 -0.92 -19.46
C GLU A 285 -24.11 0.07 -18.33
N VAL A 286 -23.73 -0.46 -17.15
CA VAL A 286 -23.43 0.35 -15.96
C VAL A 286 -22.10 1.08 -16.16
N GLN A 287 -22.11 2.41 -16.13
CA GLN A 287 -20.94 3.25 -16.45
C GLN A 287 -19.98 3.37 -15.24
N ASP A 288 -20.54 3.49 -14.04
CA ASP A 288 -19.74 3.76 -12.83
C ASP A 288 -19.25 2.48 -12.12
N GLY A 289 -19.44 1.31 -12.77
CA GLY A 289 -19.13 0.01 -12.20
C GLY A 289 -20.04 -0.37 -11.04
N GLY A 290 -19.57 -1.22 -10.13
CA GLY A 290 -20.38 -1.72 -9.03
C GLY A 290 -19.59 -2.53 -8.01
N PHE A 291 -20.31 -3.11 -7.06
CA PHE A 291 -19.73 -3.99 -6.03
C PHE A 291 -20.69 -5.14 -5.70
N CYS A 292 -20.12 -6.23 -5.16
CA CYS A 292 -20.87 -7.35 -4.61
C CYS A 292 -20.16 -7.84 -3.35
N ILE A 293 -20.87 -7.92 -2.22
CA ILE A 293 -20.33 -8.38 -0.93
C ILE A 293 -21.14 -9.59 -0.47
N ALA A 294 -20.45 -10.65 -0.06
CA ALA A 294 -21.04 -11.77 0.67
C ALA A 294 -20.42 -11.80 2.08
N MET A 295 -21.30 -11.78 3.09
CA MET A 295 -20.92 -11.75 4.51
C MET A 295 -21.68 -12.83 5.27
N ASP A 296 -21.00 -13.53 6.18
CA ASP A 296 -21.70 -14.38 7.14
C ASP A 296 -22.38 -13.49 8.19
N PRO A 297 -23.70 -13.51 8.30
CA PRO A 297 -24.42 -12.62 9.21
C PRO A 297 -24.16 -12.92 10.69
N ASN A 298 -23.72 -14.14 11.05
CA ASN A 298 -23.52 -14.53 12.44
C ASN A 298 -22.13 -14.23 12.95
N THR A 299 -21.13 -14.15 12.06
CA THR A 299 -19.74 -13.97 12.45
C THR A 299 -19.16 -12.62 12.06
N GLY A 300 -19.71 -11.98 11.01
CA GLY A 300 -19.13 -10.77 10.40
C GLY A 300 -18.02 -11.08 9.38
N GLU A 301 -17.72 -12.37 9.12
CA GLU A 301 -16.73 -12.76 8.11
C GLU A 301 -17.16 -12.31 6.71
N ILE A 302 -16.25 -11.65 6.00
CA ILE A 302 -16.44 -11.31 4.60
C ILE A 302 -15.99 -12.51 3.76
N LEU A 303 -16.94 -13.21 3.14
CA LEU A 303 -16.68 -14.40 2.33
C LEU A 303 -16.31 -14.06 0.89
N ALA A 304 -16.82 -12.95 0.37
CA ALA A 304 -16.46 -12.41 -0.93
C ALA A 304 -16.68 -10.90 -0.98
N TRP A 305 -15.84 -10.24 -1.77
CA TRP A 305 -15.90 -8.81 -1.95
C TRP A 305 -15.40 -8.41 -3.34
N ALA A 306 -16.32 -8.37 -4.29
CA ALA A 306 -16.04 -7.98 -5.67
C ALA A 306 -16.28 -6.49 -5.89
N ASN A 307 -15.38 -5.85 -6.62
CA ASN A 307 -15.49 -4.46 -7.08
C ASN A 307 -15.30 -4.38 -8.60
N SER A 308 -15.91 -3.39 -9.22
CA SER A 308 -15.68 -3.01 -10.62
C SER A 308 -15.62 -1.48 -10.72
N PRO A 309 -14.65 -0.93 -11.49
CA PRO A 309 -13.61 -1.64 -12.24
C PRO A 309 -12.62 -2.39 -11.33
N THR A 310 -11.99 -3.42 -11.86
CA THR A 310 -10.90 -4.17 -11.21
C THR A 310 -9.61 -4.05 -11.99
N TYR A 311 -8.48 -4.56 -11.47
CA TYR A 311 -7.17 -4.47 -12.08
C TYR A 311 -6.33 -5.72 -11.80
N ASP A 312 -5.27 -5.94 -12.60
CA ASP A 312 -4.28 -6.99 -12.35
C ASP A 312 -3.33 -6.56 -11.24
N LEU A 313 -3.29 -7.31 -10.15
CA LEU A 313 -2.42 -7.08 -8.99
C LEU A 313 -0.93 -7.16 -9.35
N ASN A 314 -0.55 -7.93 -10.38
CA ASN A 314 0.82 -8.00 -10.85
C ASN A 314 1.21 -6.76 -11.68
N ASN A 315 0.22 -6.05 -12.26
CA ASN A 315 0.41 -4.86 -13.08
C ASN A 315 -0.56 -3.73 -12.67
N PRO A 316 -0.53 -3.27 -11.42
CA PRO A 316 -1.59 -2.42 -10.85
C PRO A 316 -1.71 -1.04 -11.50
N ARG A 317 -0.69 -0.61 -12.25
CA ARG A 317 -0.68 0.67 -12.98
C ARG A 317 -1.19 0.56 -14.42
N VAL A 318 -1.51 -0.64 -14.89
CA VAL A 318 -2.13 -0.85 -16.20
C VAL A 318 -3.64 -0.74 -16.06
N VAL A 319 -4.24 0.14 -16.83
CA VAL A 319 -5.71 0.28 -16.88
C VAL A 319 -6.25 -0.80 -17.80
N SER A 320 -7.07 -1.70 -17.27
CA SER A 320 -7.68 -2.80 -18.02
C SER A 320 -9.17 -2.62 -18.29
N ASP A 321 -9.82 -1.71 -17.58
CA ASP A 321 -11.25 -1.43 -17.73
C ASP A 321 -11.54 -0.67 -19.05
N PRO A 322 -12.46 -1.16 -19.90
CA PRO A 322 -12.74 -0.52 -21.19
C PRO A 322 -13.30 0.90 -21.08
N VAL A 323 -14.10 1.19 -20.06
CA VAL A 323 -14.70 2.52 -19.85
C VAL A 323 -13.63 3.52 -19.45
N LEU A 324 -12.75 3.13 -18.52
CA LEU A 324 -11.63 3.97 -18.07
C LEU A 324 -10.61 4.18 -19.21
N ASN A 325 -10.33 3.17 -20.00
CA ASN A 325 -9.46 3.29 -21.19
C ASN A 325 -10.07 4.21 -22.24
N GLN A 326 -11.38 4.15 -22.48
CA GLN A 326 -12.05 5.06 -23.42
C GLN A 326 -11.99 6.51 -22.92
N TYR A 327 -12.19 6.73 -21.62
CA TYR A 327 -12.04 8.06 -21.01
C TYR A 327 -10.62 8.62 -21.23
N LEU A 328 -9.57 7.83 -20.98
CA LEU A 328 -8.19 8.27 -21.25
C LEU A 328 -7.96 8.60 -22.73
N ALA A 329 -8.45 7.77 -23.64
CA ALA A 329 -8.34 8.02 -25.07
C ALA A 329 -9.07 9.30 -25.50
N ASP A 330 -10.23 9.60 -24.93
CA ASP A 330 -10.97 10.83 -25.18
C ASP A 330 -10.20 12.06 -24.65
N ILE A 331 -9.59 11.97 -23.48
CA ILE A 331 -8.72 13.01 -22.92
C ILE A 331 -7.55 13.27 -23.85
N GLU A 332 -6.80 12.24 -24.25
CA GLU A 332 -5.65 12.37 -25.15
C GLU A 332 -6.03 12.97 -26.51
N SER A 333 -7.21 12.62 -27.04
CA SER A 333 -7.69 13.08 -28.34
C SER A 333 -8.19 14.53 -28.38
N GLY A 334 -8.38 15.18 -27.20
CA GLY A 334 -8.74 16.60 -27.14
C GLY A 334 -9.71 17.00 -26.04
N ALA A 335 -10.32 16.05 -25.31
CA ALA A 335 -11.25 16.38 -24.22
C ALA A 335 -10.53 17.04 -23.01
N TYR A 336 -9.20 16.95 -22.93
CA TYR A 336 -8.38 17.59 -21.89
C TYR A 336 -8.64 19.09 -21.70
N THR A 337 -9.11 19.78 -22.74
CA THR A 337 -9.43 21.21 -22.67
C THR A 337 -10.59 21.53 -21.72
N LYS A 338 -11.40 20.54 -21.35
CA LYS A 338 -12.50 20.67 -20.40
C LYS A 338 -12.08 20.34 -18.97
N GLU A 339 -10.93 19.72 -18.79
CA GLU A 339 -10.44 19.30 -17.49
C GLU A 339 -10.03 20.50 -16.62
N GLU A 340 -10.34 20.43 -15.33
CA GLU A 340 -9.98 21.46 -14.35
C GLU A 340 -8.47 21.68 -14.29
N ALA A 341 -7.70 20.58 -14.36
CA ALA A 341 -6.24 20.61 -14.36
C ALA A 341 -5.67 21.42 -15.52
N TYR A 342 -6.26 21.34 -16.72
CA TYR A 342 -5.88 22.15 -17.89
C TYR A 342 -6.13 23.63 -17.64
N GLN A 343 -7.34 23.96 -17.21
CA GLN A 343 -7.76 25.35 -16.98
C GLN A 343 -6.93 26.00 -15.86
N LYS A 344 -6.66 25.25 -14.80
CA LYS A 344 -5.82 25.69 -13.68
C LYS A 344 -4.38 25.95 -14.13
N ALA A 345 -3.78 25.05 -14.91
CA ALA A 345 -2.42 25.22 -15.41
C ALA A 345 -2.28 26.47 -16.30
N LEU A 346 -3.25 26.73 -17.19
CA LEU A 346 -3.29 27.97 -18.01
C LEU A 346 -3.40 29.24 -17.14
N ALA A 347 -4.22 29.20 -16.10
CA ALA A 347 -4.39 30.33 -15.17
C ALA A 347 -3.11 30.61 -14.37
N GLU A 348 -2.29 29.57 -14.11
CA GLU A 348 -0.97 29.67 -13.47
C GLU A 348 0.13 30.11 -14.45
N GLY A 349 -0.16 30.30 -15.73
CA GLY A 349 0.78 30.82 -16.75
C GLY A 349 1.55 29.73 -17.50
N ALA A 350 1.13 28.47 -17.44
CA ALA A 350 1.71 27.40 -18.25
C ALA A 350 1.39 27.58 -19.74
N SER A 351 2.25 27.08 -20.61
CA SER A 351 1.95 26.96 -22.05
C SER A 351 0.81 25.96 -22.30
N SER A 352 0.18 26.03 -23.46
CA SER A 352 -0.90 25.10 -23.83
C SER A 352 -0.43 23.64 -23.85
N GLU A 353 0.83 23.38 -24.19
CA GLU A 353 1.43 22.05 -24.21
C GLU A 353 1.65 21.54 -22.77
N GLU A 354 2.25 22.34 -21.90
CA GLU A 354 2.43 22.00 -20.48
C GLU A 354 1.09 21.80 -19.76
N ALA A 355 0.07 22.62 -20.09
CA ALA A 355 -1.27 22.47 -19.53
C ALA A 355 -1.94 21.17 -19.99
N ARG A 356 -1.75 20.78 -21.28
CA ARG A 356 -2.21 19.50 -21.81
C ARG A 356 -1.57 18.33 -21.07
N ASP A 357 -0.25 18.32 -20.93
CA ASP A 357 0.47 17.24 -20.28
C ASP A 357 0.05 17.08 -18.80
N LYS A 358 -0.18 18.19 -18.10
CA LYS A 358 -0.72 18.17 -16.74
C LYS A 358 -2.14 17.60 -16.69
N ALA A 359 -3.01 17.91 -17.66
CA ALA A 359 -4.36 17.37 -17.70
C ALA A 359 -4.39 15.87 -17.99
N ILE A 360 -3.56 15.39 -18.92
CA ILE A 360 -3.42 13.95 -19.22
C ILE A 360 -2.90 13.22 -17.98
N SER A 361 -1.85 13.70 -17.35
CA SER A 361 -1.31 13.09 -16.13
C SER A 361 -2.29 13.08 -14.94
N ALA A 362 -3.11 14.13 -14.83
CA ALA A 362 -4.17 14.17 -13.82
C ALA A 362 -5.27 13.13 -14.10
N ALA A 363 -5.69 12.99 -15.36
CA ALA A 363 -6.67 11.99 -15.76
C ALA A 363 -6.15 10.56 -15.57
N GLU A 364 -4.90 10.28 -15.94
CA GLU A 364 -4.24 8.99 -15.66
C GLU A 364 -4.25 8.66 -14.16
N THR A 365 -3.92 9.66 -13.34
CA THR A 365 -3.92 9.51 -11.88
C THR A 365 -5.32 9.23 -11.35
N GLU A 366 -6.33 9.95 -11.81
CA GLU A 366 -7.74 9.77 -11.43
C GLU A 366 -8.25 8.36 -11.78
N VAL A 367 -7.95 7.91 -12.99
CA VAL A 367 -8.33 6.57 -13.46
C VAL A 367 -7.67 5.47 -12.62
N LEU A 368 -6.38 5.61 -12.30
CA LEU A 368 -5.67 4.67 -11.42
C LEU A 368 -6.29 4.65 -10.01
N TYR A 369 -6.57 5.80 -9.42
CA TYR A 369 -7.26 5.85 -8.12
C TYR A 369 -8.65 5.23 -8.19
N THR A 370 -9.39 5.43 -9.28
CA THR A 370 -10.72 4.86 -9.47
C THR A 370 -10.68 3.33 -9.47
N GLN A 371 -9.72 2.72 -10.19
CA GLN A 371 -9.60 1.25 -10.20
C GLN A 371 -9.04 0.67 -8.89
N TRP A 372 -8.19 1.39 -8.15
CA TRP A 372 -7.65 0.92 -6.87
C TRP A 372 -8.62 1.10 -5.70
N THR A 373 -9.59 1.98 -5.83
CA THR A 373 -10.55 2.32 -4.77
C THR A 373 -11.49 1.16 -4.46
N ASN A 374 -11.60 0.80 -3.19
CA ASN A 374 -12.58 -0.16 -2.70
C ASN A 374 -13.92 0.53 -2.44
N LYS A 375 -14.83 0.47 -3.43
CA LYS A 375 -16.12 1.18 -3.39
C LYS A 375 -16.98 0.82 -2.20
N ALA A 376 -16.88 -0.39 -1.68
CA ALA A 376 -17.78 -0.83 -0.61
C ALA A 376 -17.51 -0.20 0.77
N ILE A 377 -16.31 0.36 0.98
CA ILE A 377 -15.96 1.09 2.21
C ILE A 377 -15.77 2.59 1.99
N THR A 378 -15.49 3.02 0.74
CA THR A 378 -15.20 4.42 0.45
C THR A 378 -16.36 5.17 -0.18
N SER A 379 -17.17 4.49 -1.02
CA SER A 379 -18.28 5.12 -1.72
C SER A 379 -19.52 5.16 -0.84
N THR A 380 -20.25 6.27 -0.92
CA THR A 380 -21.48 6.48 -0.18
C THR A 380 -22.66 6.63 -1.14
N TYR A 381 -23.81 6.15 -0.73
CA TYR A 381 -25.03 6.22 -1.51
C TYR A 381 -26.29 6.24 -0.64
N GLU A 382 -27.40 6.68 -1.18
CA GLU A 382 -28.69 6.56 -0.52
C GLU A 382 -29.11 5.07 -0.52
N PRO A 383 -29.30 4.42 0.66
CA PRO A 383 -29.56 2.98 0.73
C PRO A 383 -30.89 2.56 0.07
N GLY A 384 -31.80 3.50 -0.10
CA GLY A 384 -33.09 3.26 -0.72
C GLY A 384 -33.92 2.19 0.02
N SER A 385 -34.68 1.41 -0.73
CA SER A 385 -35.65 0.46 -0.16
C SER A 385 -35.03 -0.69 0.63
N THR A 386 -33.74 -0.96 0.52
CA THR A 386 -33.05 -1.95 1.36
C THR A 386 -33.04 -1.53 2.84
N PHE A 387 -33.01 -0.22 3.10
CA PHE A 387 -33.08 0.35 4.44
C PHE A 387 -34.41 0.09 5.15
N LYS A 388 -35.47 -0.24 4.42
CA LYS A 388 -36.78 -0.58 4.99
C LYS A 388 -36.73 -1.80 5.92
N SER A 389 -35.77 -2.71 5.75
CA SER A 389 -35.55 -3.83 6.67
C SER A 389 -35.17 -3.35 8.07
N ILE A 390 -34.35 -2.29 8.14
CA ILE A 390 -33.93 -1.65 9.40
C ILE A 390 -35.13 -0.97 10.06
N VAL A 391 -35.91 -0.21 9.30
CA VAL A 391 -37.12 0.48 9.80
C VAL A 391 -38.17 -0.52 10.27
N LEU A 392 -38.33 -1.66 9.57
CA LEU A 392 -39.21 -2.75 9.96
C LEU A 392 -38.79 -3.32 11.33
N ALA A 393 -37.49 -3.62 11.49
CA ALA A 393 -36.96 -4.18 12.72
C ALA A 393 -37.19 -3.22 13.91
N ALA A 394 -36.85 -1.94 13.75
CA ALA A 394 -37.07 -0.91 14.78
C ALA A 394 -38.55 -0.78 15.15
N ALA A 395 -39.45 -0.75 14.17
CA ALA A 395 -40.87 -0.59 14.41
C ALA A 395 -41.53 -1.81 15.09
N LEU A 396 -41.06 -3.02 14.77
CA LEU A 396 -41.50 -4.26 15.42
C LEU A 396 -40.96 -4.36 16.85
N GLU A 397 -39.71 -3.95 17.10
CA GLU A 397 -39.10 -3.96 18.43
C GLU A 397 -39.81 -3.01 19.39
N GLU A 398 -40.12 -1.79 18.95
CA GLU A 398 -40.86 -0.80 19.74
C GLU A 398 -42.37 -1.10 19.79
N GLY A 399 -42.83 -2.14 19.09
CA GLY A 399 -44.24 -2.55 19.12
C GLY A 399 -45.22 -1.53 18.50
N VAL A 400 -44.70 -0.54 17.73
CA VAL A 400 -45.53 0.46 17.04
C VAL A 400 -46.27 -0.12 15.82
N VAL A 401 -45.81 -1.26 15.35
CA VAL A 401 -46.49 -2.08 14.33
C VAL A 401 -46.50 -3.56 14.76
N THR A 402 -47.46 -4.29 14.24
CA THR A 402 -47.58 -5.75 14.36
C THR A 402 -47.88 -6.33 12.99
N GLU A 403 -47.87 -7.67 12.86
CA GLU A 403 -48.23 -8.37 11.62
C GLU A 403 -49.64 -8.01 11.14
N ASN A 404 -50.54 -7.68 12.07
CA ASN A 404 -51.93 -7.31 11.82
C ASN A 404 -52.11 -5.80 11.53
N SER A 405 -51.05 -5.02 11.48
CA SER A 405 -51.12 -3.61 11.11
C SER A 405 -51.46 -3.42 9.65
N HIS A 406 -52.40 -2.53 9.33
CA HIS A 406 -52.88 -2.25 7.98
C HIS A 406 -52.47 -0.85 7.49
N PHE A 407 -52.15 -0.77 6.21
CA PHE A 407 -51.72 0.45 5.54
C PHE A 407 -52.44 0.66 4.22
N TYR A 408 -53.16 1.74 4.07
CA TYR A 408 -53.75 2.13 2.79
C TYR A 408 -52.78 2.98 1.96
N CYS A 409 -52.52 2.58 0.72
CA CYS A 409 -51.65 3.24 -0.24
C CYS A 409 -52.44 3.70 -1.47
N PRO A 410 -52.68 5.02 -1.64
CA PRO A 410 -53.34 5.57 -2.84
C PRO A 410 -52.37 5.83 -4.01
N GLY A 411 -51.10 5.43 -3.89
CA GLY A 411 -50.02 5.68 -4.85
C GLY A 411 -49.10 6.86 -4.44
N TYR A 412 -49.43 7.57 -3.39
CA TYR A 412 -48.60 8.66 -2.83
C TYR A 412 -49.01 8.97 -1.38
N ILE A 413 -48.19 9.78 -0.69
CA ILE A 413 -48.49 10.33 0.63
C ILE A 413 -48.05 11.81 0.69
N MET A 414 -48.84 12.64 1.35
CA MET A 414 -48.45 14.03 1.70
C MET A 414 -47.84 14.03 3.10
N VAL A 415 -46.75 14.76 3.28
CA VAL A 415 -46.07 14.91 4.57
C VAL A 415 -46.11 16.39 4.95
N GLU A 416 -46.44 16.65 6.20
CA GLU A 416 -46.45 18.03 6.74
C GLU A 416 -45.06 18.65 6.62
N GLY A 417 -45.01 19.89 6.14
CA GLY A 417 -43.74 20.58 5.88
C GLY A 417 -43.11 20.27 4.49
N TRP A 418 -43.72 19.37 3.70
CA TRP A 418 -43.25 19.05 2.36
C TRP A 418 -44.31 19.36 1.27
N SER A 419 -43.97 20.23 0.32
CA SER A 419 -44.93 20.74 -0.68
C SER A 419 -45.28 19.75 -1.79
N ARG A 420 -44.52 18.67 -1.97
CA ARG A 420 -44.71 17.68 -3.04
C ARG A 420 -45.14 16.32 -2.44
N PRO A 421 -46.01 15.56 -3.14
CA PRO A 421 -46.32 14.20 -2.69
C PRO A 421 -45.11 13.29 -2.81
N ILE A 422 -44.88 12.44 -1.80
CA ILE A 422 -43.94 11.31 -1.88
C ILE A 422 -44.67 10.18 -2.63
N SER A 423 -44.16 9.85 -3.82
CA SER A 423 -44.77 8.84 -4.69
C SER A 423 -44.40 7.41 -4.26
N CYS A 424 -45.33 6.48 -4.46
CA CYS A 424 -45.06 5.06 -4.42
C CYS A 424 -44.53 4.56 -5.78
N SER A 425 -43.88 3.41 -5.83
CA SER A 425 -43.51 2.69 -7.05
C SER A 425 -44.74 2.40 -7.92
N LYS A 426 -45.85 1.97 -7.30
CA LYS A 426 -47.14 1.83 -7.92
C LYS A 426 -47.95 3.13 -7.78
N LYS A 427 -48.04 3.87 -8.89
CA LYS A 427 -48.83 5.12 -8.97
C LYS A 427 -50.34 4.81 -8.80
N ALA A 428 -51.13 5.87 -8.71
CA ALA A 428 -52.61 5.73 -8.56
C ALA A 428 -53.20 4.65 -9.48
N PRO A 429 -54.09 3.78 -8.97
CA PRO A 429 -54.76 3.83 -7.66
C PRO A 429 -53.93 3.31 -6.46
N GLY A 430 -52.62 3.01 -6.65
CA GLY A 430 -51.71 2.55 -5.60
C GLY A 430 -51.88 1.06 -5.28
N HIS A 431 -51.39 0.62 -4.11
CA HIS A 431 -51.49 -0.75 -3.65
C HIS A 431 -52.84 -1.06 -2.97
N GLY A 432 -53.60 -0.02 -2.59
CA GLY A 432 -54.82 -0.16 -1.81
C GLY A 432 -54.56 -0.51 -0.35
N ASP A 433 -55.47 -1.27 0.26
CA ASP A 433 -55.30 -1.78 1.63
C ASP A 433 -54.36 -2.99 1.65
N GLN A 434 -53.41 -3.00 2.56
CA GLN A 434 -52.40 -4.04 2.70
C GLN A 434 -51.99 -4.21 4.16
N ASP A 435 -51.76 -5.43 4.60
CA ASP A 435 -51.13 -5.72 5.90
C ASP A 435 -49.65 -5.38 5.89
N LEU A 436 -48.97 -5.53 7.02
CA LEU A 436 -47.56 -5.24 7.14
C LEU A 436 -46.70 -6.07 6.17
N ALA A 437 -46.92 -7.38 6.07
CA ALA A 437 -46.15 -8.27 5.22
C ALA A 437 -46.28 -7.90 3.74
N LEU A 438 -47.49 -7.58 3.29
CA LEU A 438 -47.76 -7.15 1.91
C LEU A 438 -47.18 -5.73 1.64
N ALA A 439 -47.20 -4.83 2.63
CA ALA A 439 -46.57 -3.51 2.52
C ALA A 439 -45.03 -3.59 2.37
N VAL A 440 -44.38 -4.54 3.06
CA VAL A 440 -42.97 -4.88 2.90
C VAL A 440 -42.69 -5.52 1.56
N ALA A 441 -43.45 -6.55 1.17
CA ALA A 441 -43.34 -7.28 -0.09
C ALA A 441 -43.47 -6.36 -1.32
N ASN A 442 -44.37 -5.38 -1.24
CA ASN A 442 -44.59 -4.35 -2.26
C ASN A 442 -43.59 -3.18 -2.21
N SER A 443 -42.74 -3.17 -1.22
CA SER A 443 -41.80 -2.02 -0.97
C SER A 443 -42.54 -0.66 -0.96
N CYS A 444 -43.66 -0.59 -0.25
CA CYS A 444 -44.63 0.52 -0.32
C CYS A 444 -44.14 1.77 0.42
N ASN A 445 -43.71 2.84 -0.26
CA ASN A 445 -43.22 4.08 0.36
C ASN A 445 -44.24 4.74 1.31
N PRO A 446 -45.56 4.93 0.93
CA PRO A 446 -46.53 5.49 1.85
C PRO A 446 -46.71 4.70 3.15
N ALA A 447 -46.59 3.36 3.11
CA ALA A 447 -46.65 2.52 4.30
C ALA A 447 -45.43 2.77 5.21
N PHE A 448 -44.23 2.80 4.63
CA PHE A 448 -43.01 3.04 5.42
C PHE A 448 -42.90 4.45 5.98
N VAL A 449 -43.40 5.47 5.28
CA VAL A 449 -43.53 6.81 5.87
C VAL A 449 -44.42 6.79 7.11
N LYS A 450 -45.56 6.09 7.06
CA LYS A 450 -46.46 5.93 8.24
C LYS A 450 -45.80 5.14 9.36
N ILE A 451 -45.06 4.09 9.04
CA ILE A 451 -44.31 3.27 10.02
C ILE A 451 -43.25 4.14 10.71
N GLY A 452 -42.43 4.90 9.95
CA GLY A 452 -41.46 5.81 10.55
C GLY A 452 -42.09 6.94 11.38
N GLN A 453 -43.23 7.50 10.93
CA GLN A 453 -43.98 8.48 11.73
C GLN A 453 -44.54 7.88 13.04
N ALA A 454 -44.97 6.61 13.02
CA ALA A 454 -45.40 5.90 14.21
C ALA A 454 -44.24 5.61 15.18
N LEU A 455 -43.05 5.34 14.67
CA LEU A 455 -41.81 5.16 15.45
C LEU A 455 -41.39 6.49 16.09
N GLY A 456 -41.51 7.58 15.35
CA GLY A 456 -41.10 8.92 15.79
C GLY A 456 -39.60 9.20 15.56
N ALA A 457 -39.25 10.49 15.50
CA ALA A 457 -37.91 10.93 15.10
C ALA A 457 -36.82 10.49 16.12
N GLU A 458 -37.08 10.62 17.42
CA GLU A 458 -36.12 10.26 18.44
C GLU A 458 -35.76 8.76 18.41
N LYS A 459 -36.77 7.90 18.40
CA LYS A 459 -36.56 6.45 18.35
C LYS A 459 -35.91 6.03 17.04
N PHE A 460 -36.33 6.62 15.91
CA PHE A 460 -35.72 6.36 14.61
C PHE A 460 -34.21 6.68 14.64
N TYR A 461 -33.83 7.81 15.28
CA TYR A 461 -32.45 8.20 15.40
C TYR A 461 -31.65 7.26 16.32
N ASP A 462 -32.25 6.80 17.43
CA ASP A 462 -31.65 5.80 18.31
C ASP A 462 -31.30 4.50 17.56
N TYR A 463 -32.16 4.08 16.60
CA TYR A 463 -31.88 2.92 15.74
C TYR A 463 -30.87 3.21 14.64
N LEU A 464 -30.77 4.43 14.10
CA LEU A 464 -29.67 4.82 13.23
C LEU A 464 -28.31 4.63 13.94
N GLU A 465 -28.23 5.09 15.18
CA GLU A 465 -27.04 4.91 16.02
C GLU A 465 -26.84 3.44 16.41
N GLY A 466 -27.91 2.76 16.84
CA GLY A 466 -27.87 1.35 17.25
C GLY A 466 -27.36 0.42 16.16
N PHE A 467 -27.80 0.61 14.91
CA PHE A 467 -27.36 -0.18 13.74
C PHE A 467 -26.01 0.28 13.15
N GLY A 468 -25.31 1.25 13.79
CA GLY A 468 -23.95 1.65 13.44
C GLY A 468 -23.82 2.60 12.25
N PHE A 469 -24.90 3.32 11.86
CA PHE A 469 -24.82 4.23 10.71
C PHE A 469 -24.13 5.57 11.02
N LEU A 470 -23.93 5.91 12.30
CA LEU A 470 -23.25 7.15 12.74
C LEU A 470 -21.76 6.95 13.06
N GLU A 471 -21.24 5.77 12.81
CA GLU A 471 -19.85 5.42 13.10
C GLU A 471 -19.29 4.50 12.00
N LYS A 472 -17.97 4.36 11.95
CA LYS A 472 -17.32 3.35 11.10
C LYS A 472 -17.63 1.95 11.62
N THR A 473 -17.68 0.97 10.73
CA THR A 473 -17.91 -0.43 11.13
C THR A 473 -16.72 -1.03 11.88
N GLY A 474 -15.53 -0.42 11.72
CA GLY A 474 -14.30 -0.93 12.30
C GLY A 474 -13.73 -2.15 11.56
N ILE A 475 -14.10 -2.32 10.30
CA ILE A 475 -13.50 -3.36 9.46
C ILE A 475 -11.98 -3.20 9.39
N ASP A 476 -11.25 -4.30 9.38
CA ASP A 476 -9.79 -4.39 9.33
C ASP A 476 -9.21 -4.04 7.94
N MET A 477 -9.67 -2.91 7.38
CA MET A 477 -9.27 -2.38 6.07
C MET A 477 -9.03 -0.87 6.16
N GLN A 478 -8.06 -0.37 5.40
CA GLN A 478 -7.81 1.07 5.33
C GLN A 478 -8.84 1.78 4.43
N GLY A 479 -9.12 3.04 4.75
CA GLY A 479 -9.91 3.93 3.89
C GLY A 479 -11.41 3.87 4.11
N GLU A 480 -11.91 3.25 5.20
CA GLU A 480 -13.33 3.29 5.54
C GLU A 480 -13.82 4.73 5.74
N MET A 481 -14.84 5.10 4.98
CA MET A 481 -15.44 6.45 5.00
C MET A 481 -16.22 6.68 6.30
N ASP A 482 -16.06 7.83 6.90
CA ASP A 482 -16.91 8.30 7.98
C ASP A 482 -18.16 8.98 7.41
N THR A 483 -19.31 8.35 7.60
CA THR A 483 -20.61 8.82 7.08
C THR A 483 -21.40 9.66 8.06
N SER A 484 -20.90 9.90 9.27
CA SER A 484 -21.63 10.64 10.31
C SER A 484 -22.12 12.01 9.88
N SER A 485 -21.32 12.72 9.06
CA SER A 485 -21.67 14.03 8.49
C SER A 485 -22.66 13.97 7.30
N LEU A 486 -22.97 12.77 6.78
CA LEU A 486 -23.88 12.55 5.66
C LEU A 486 -25.30 12.17 6.14
N ILE A 487 -25.50 12.13 7.43
CA ILE A 487 -26.78 11.91 8.10
C ILE A 487 -27.12 13.22 8.85
N TRP A 488 -28.38 13.64 8.77
CA TRP A 488 -28.83 14.84 9.46
C TRP A 488 -28.55 14.75 10.97
N PRO A 489 -28.06 15.80 11.62
CA PRO A 489 -27.91 15.83 13.07
C PRO A 489 -29.25 15.57 13.78
N ARG A 490 -29.22 15.01 14.99
CA ARG A 490 -30.42 14.65 15.76
C ARG A 490 -31.37 15.85 15.95
N GLU A 491 -30.83 17.03 16.24
CA GLU A 491 -31.58 18.28 16.44
C GLU A 491 -32.28 18.78 15.17
N ASP A 492 -31.78 18.44 14.00
CA ASP A 492 -32.32 18.81 12.69
C ASP A 492 -33.23 17.74 12.08
N PHE A 493 -33.34 16.57 12.74
CA PHE A 493 -34.06 15.40 12.23
C PHE A 493 -35.58 15.54 12.45
N ASN A 494 -36.22 16.32 11.58
CA ASN A 494 -37.62 16.67 11.66
C ASN A 494 -38.56 15.70 10.89
N THR A 495 -39.86 16.00 10.83
CA THR A 495 -40.89 15.18 10.17
C THR A 495 -40.58 14.86 8.70
N VAL A 496 -39.96 15.79 7.97
CA VAL A 496 -39.60 15.59 6.55
C VAL A 496 -38.42 14.66 6.40
N GLN A 497 -37.37 14.84 7.20
CA GLN A 497 -36.20 13.96 7.24
C GLN A 497 -36.63 12.54 7.65
N LEU A 498 -37.42 12.40 8.72
CA LEU A 498 -37.98 11.13 9.15
C LEU A 498 -38.75 10.42 8.01
N ALA A 499 -39.64 11.15 7.33
CA ALA A 499 -40.45 10.57 6.27
C ALA A 499 -39.61 10.05 5.10
N THR A 500 -38.54 10.77 4.69
CA THR A 500 -37.67 10.38 3.60
C THR A 500 -36.70 9.27 4.03
N ALA A 501 -36.15 9.36 5.23
CA ALA A 501 -35.26 8.34 5.79
C ALA A 501 -35.98 6.99 6.01
N SER A 502 -37.31 7.01 6.27
CA SER A 502 -38.10 5.78 6.47
C SER A 502 -38.10 4.83 5.25
N PHE A 503 -37.73 5.31 4.08
CA PHE A 503 -37.53 4.49 2.88
C PHE A 503 -36.15 4.65 2.25
N GLY A 504 -35.17 5.12 3.06
CA GLY A 504 -33.74 5.12 2.74
C GLY A 504 -33.27 6.23 1.81
N GLN A 505 -33.88 7.43 1.88
CA GLN A 505 -33.49 8.58 1.05
C GLN A 505 -33.09 9.80 1.89
N ARG A 506 -32.26 10.67 1.28
CA ARG A 506 -31.74 11.93 1.82
C ARG A 506 -30.73 11.79 2.97
N PHE A 507 -30.07 10.66 3.04
CA PHE A 507 -28.85 10.40 3.80
C PHE A 507 -28.03 9.36 3.06
N GLN A 508 -26.75 9.27 3.35
CA GLN A 508 -25.86 8.34 2.67
C GLN A 508 -25.14 7.43 3.67
N VAL A 509 -24.91 6.20 3.24
CA VAL A 509 -24.21 5.15 3.99
C VAL A 509 -23.23 4.44 3.07
N THR A 510 -22.26 3.74 3.62
CA THR A 510 -21.41 2.84 2.84
C THR A 510 -22.08 1.48 2.65
N PRO A 511 -21.73 0.74 1.56
CA PRO A 511 -22.21 -0.63 1.39
C PRO A 511 -21.91 -1.56 2.57
N ILE A 512 -20.72 -1.42 3.19
CA ILE A 512 -20.35 -2.25 4.33
C ILE A 512 -21.22 -1.96 5.56
N GLN A 513 -21.54 -0.69 5.85
CA GLN A 513 -22.48 -0.35 6.93
C GLN A 513 -23.85 -0.98 6.67
N LEU A 514 -24.35 -0.92 5.43
CA LEU A 514 -25.67 -1.43 5.11
C LEU A 514 -25.76 -2.95 5.24
N ILE A 515 -24.76 -3.71 4.75
CA ILE A 515 -24.79 -5.18 4.88
C ILE A 515 -24.64 -5.60 6.35
N THR A 516 -23.79 -4.91 7.12
CA THR A 516 -23.60 -5.15 8.55
C THR A 516 -24.92 -4.94 9.32
N ALA A 517 -25.60 -3.83 9.08
CA ALA A 517 -26.89 -3.53 9.69
C ALA A 517 -27.99 -4.52 9.24
N ALA A 518 -28.03 -4.88 7.95
CA ALA A 518 -28.99 -5.85 7.43
C ALA A 518 -28.77 -7.26 8.02
N SER A 519 -27.51 -7.64 8.26
CA SER A 519 -27.17 -8.89 8.94
C SER A 519 -27.70 -8.92 10.36
N ALA A 520 -27.61 -7.81 11.11
CA ALA A 520 -28.17 -7.71 12.45
C ALA A 520 -29.71 -7.89 12.47
N VAL A 521 -30.43 -7.51 11.41
CA VAL A 521 -31.87 -7.73 11.31
C VAL A 521 -32.23 -9.22 11.32
N ILE A 522 -31.35 -10.10 10.80
CA ILE A 522 -31.67 -11.52 10.55
C ILE A 522 -30.92 -12.52 11.43
N ASN A 523 -29.90 -12.11 12.19
CA ASN A 523 -29.03 -13.00 12.97
C ASN A 523 -29.37 -13.07 14.48
N GLY A 524 -30.55 -12.59 14.89
CA GLY A 524 -30.91 -12.50 16.29
C GLY A 524 -30.78 -11.10 16.88
N GLY A 525 -30.46 -10.10 16.07
CA GLY A 525 -30.32 -8.70 16.46
C GLY A 525 -28.89 -8.26 16.78
N HIS A 526 -27.92 -9.11 16.54
CA HIS A 526 -26.51 -8.87 16.89
C HIS A 526 -25.78 -8.10 15.79
N LEU A 527 -25.31 -6.89 16.08
CA LEU A 527 -24.44 -6.12 15.19
C LEU A 527 -23.02 -6.66 15.32
N MET A 528 -22.56 -7.38 14.29
CA MET A 528 -21.23 -7.97 14.26
C MET A 528 -20.25 -7.01 13.58
N GLN A 529 -19.04 -6.90 14.10
CA GLN A 529 -17.96 -6.18 13.41
C GLN A 529 -17.51 -6.98 12.20
N PRO A 530 -17.54 -6.40 10.97
CA PRO A 530 -17.03 -7.12 9.79
C PRO A 530 -15.50 -7.22 9.82
N TYR A 531 -14.95 -8.31 9.29
CA TYR A 531 -13.50 -8.49 9.17
C TYR A 531 -13.12 -9.37 7.97
N VAL A 532 -11.88 -9.19 7.50
CA VAL A 532 -11.33 -9.85 6.30
C VAL A 532 -10.19 -10.80 6.67
N VAL A 533 -9.42 -10.54 7.72
CA VAL A 533 -8.32 -11.41 8.16
C VAL A 533 -8.78 -12.26 9.33
N SER A 534 -8.73 -13.58 9.19
CA SER A 534 -9.10 -14.52 10.26
C SER A 534 -7.93 -14.81 11.20
N GLN A 535 -6.69 -14.92 10.66
CA GLN A 535 -5.53 -15.15 11.50
C GLN A 535 -4.23 -14.65 10.88
N VAL A 536 -3.24 -14.39 11.75
CA VAL A 536 -1.85 -14.10 11.43
C VAL A 536 -1.00 -15.25 11.98
N THR A 537 -0.11 -15.81 11.16
CA THR A 537 0.79 -16.89 11.54
C THR A 537 2.23 -16.55 11.19
N ASP A 538 3.20 -17.00 11.98
CA ASP A 538 4.61 -16.89 11.61
C ASP A 538 4.99 -17.83 10.46
N GLY A 539 6.27 -17.79 10.03
CA GLY A 539 6.80 -18.65 8.98
C GLY A 539 6.80 -20.14 9.32
N GLU A 540 6.68 -20.51 10.60
CA GLU A 540 6.60 -21.89 11.09
C GLU A 540 5.15 -22.39 11.21
N GLY A 541 4.16 -21.50 11.02
CA GLY A 541 2.72 -21.79 11.11
C GLY A 541 2.16 -21.66 12.53
N ASN A 542 2.89 -21.05 13.48
CA ASN A 542 2.34 -20.76 14.80
C ASN A 542 1.40 -19.56 14.68
N VAL A 543 0.24 -19.64 15.33
CA VAL A 543 -0.75 -18.56 15.33
C VAL A 543 -0.29 -17.45 16.27
N LEU A 544 -0.02 -16.27 15.70
CA LEU A 544 0.33 -15.05 16.44
C LEU A 544 -0.90 -14.24 16.83
N GLN A 545 -1.88 -14.18 15.94
CA GLN A 545 -3.17 -13.50 16.16
C GLN A 545 -4.29 -14.33 15.53
N HIS A 546 -5.39 -14.45 16.24
CA HIS A 546 -6.63 -15.03 15.73
C HIS A 546 -7.77 -14.05 15.97
N ASN A 547 -8.47 -13.67 14.90
CA ASN A 547 -9.61 -12.79 14.97
C ASN A 547 -10.88 -13.64 15.12
N GLU A 548 -11.51 -13.52 16.27
CA GLU A 548 -12.80 -14.17 16.54
C GLU A 548 -13.95 -13.22 16.20
N PRO A 549 -15.14 -13.76 15.90
CA PRO A 549 -16.35 -12.93 15.72
C PRO A 549 -16.56 -11.98 16.89
N ASN A 550 -16.64 -10.68 16.61
CA ASN A 550 -16.83 -9.64 17.61
C ASN A 550 -18.24 -9.04 17.51
N GLU A 551 -19.05 -9.26 18.54
CA GLU A 551 -20.34 -8.60 18.68
C GLU A 551 -20.15 -7.19 19.23
N VAL A 552 -20.51 -6.18 18.44
CA VAL A 552 -20.46 -4.78 18.87
C VAL A 552 -21.58 -4.50 19.88
N ARG A 553 -22.81 -4.93 19.58
CA ARG A 553 -24.01 -4.81 20.42
C ARG A 553 -25.18 -5.63 19.88
N GLN A 554 -26.16 -5.91 20.74
CA GLN A 554 -27.48 -6.37 20.30
C GLN A 554 -28.40 -5.17 20.09
N VAL A 555 -28.95 -4.99 18.88
CA VAL A 555 -29.76 -3.84 18.48
C VAL A 555 -31.24 -4.08 18.64
N VAL A 556 -31.68 -5.31 18.28
CA VAL A 556 -33.07 -5.76 18.44
C VAL A 556 -33.09 -7.13 19.10
N SER A 557 -34.23 -7.53 19.64
CA SER A 557 -34.40 -8.86 20.24
C SER A 557 -34.37 -9.97 19.21
N ALA A 558 -33.97 -11.18 19.63
CA ALA A 558 -34.03 -12.37 18.78
C ALA A 558 -35.46 -12.65 18.27
N GLN A 559 -36.47 -12.33 19.07
CA GLN A 559 -37.88 -12.47 18.67
C GLN A 559 -38.22 -11.52 17.52
N THR A 560 -37.76 -10.26 17.57
CA THR A 560 -37.97 -9.29 16.49
C THR A 560 -37.22 -9.72 15.22
N SER A 561 -36.01 -10.21 15.35
CA SER A 561 -35.22 -10.75 14.21
C SER A 561 -35.97 -11.93 13.53
N GLU A 562 -36.54 -12.86 14.29
CA GLU A 562 -37.31 -13.96 13.74
C GLU A 562 -38.55 -13.47 12.97
N ARG A 563 -39.27 -12.50 13.53
CA ARG A 563 -40.45 -11.87 12.87
C ARG A 563 -40.03 -11.15 11.59
N CYS A 564 -38.89 -10.44 11.60
CA CYS A 564 -38.36 -9.81 10.41
C CYS A 564 -38.05 -10.82 9.29
N ARG A 565 -37.38 -11.93 9.62
CA ARG A 565 -37.08 -12.99 8.64
C ARG A 565 -38.37 -13.51 7.98
N ALA A 566 -39.39 -13.85 8.77
CA ALA A 566 -40.66 -14.35 8.28
C ALA A 566 -41.39 -13.35 7.35
N ILE A 567 -41.29 -12.04 7.64
CA ILE A 567 -41.90 -11.00 6.81
C ILE A 567 -41.06 -10.77 5.55
N LEU A 568 -39.70 -10.70 5.65
CA LEU A 568 -38.79 -10.45 4.54
C LEU A 568 -38.81 -11.58 3.51
N GLU A 569 -39.07 -12.84 3.92
CA GLU A 569 -39.26 -13.96 3.01
C GLU A 569 -40.38 -13.68 1.98
N LYS A 570 -41.45 -12.99 2.36
CA LYS A 570 -42.53 -12.60 1.45
C LYS A 570 -42.12 -11.68 0.32
N VAL A 571 -41.01 -10.93 0.50
CA VAL A 571 -40.42 -10.07 -0.56
C VAL A 571 -39.96 -10.92 -1.73
N VAL A 572 -39.39 -12.11 -1.44
CA VAL A 572 -38.82 -13.02 -2.44
C VAL A 572 -39.89 -14.02 -2.94
N ASP A 573 -40.81 -14.46 -2.08
CA ASP A 573 -41.86 -15.42 -2.45
C ASP A 573 -42.86 -14.89 -3.51
N GLY A 574 -43.21 -13.62 -3.45
CA GLY A 574 -44.20 -13.04 -4.37
C GLY A 574 -44.14 -11.52 -4.48
N GLY A 575 -43.18 -10.88 -3.82
CA GLY A 575 -42.99 -9.45 -3.80
C GLY A 575 -42.07 -8.92 -4.89
N THR A 576 -41.48 -7.75 -4.64
CA THR A 576 -40.58 -7.08 -5.56
C THR A 576 -39.25 -7.81 -5.76
N GLY A 577 -38.86 -8.69 -4.84
CA GLY A 577 -37.64 -9.50 -4.88
C GLY A 577 -37.76 -10.86 -5.53
N LYS A 578 -38.89 -11.20 -6.17
CA LYS A 578 -39.19 -12.53 -6.75
C LYS A 578 -38.11 -13.09 -7.68
N ASN A 579 -37.35 -12.20 -8.37
CA ASN A 579 -36.27 -12.61 -9.28
C ASN A 579 -35.02 -13.11 -8.54
N ALA A 580 -34.91 -12.86 -7.23
CA ALA A 580 -33.85 -13.37 -6.37
C ALA A 580 -34.20 -14.69 -5.67
N ARG A 581 -35.36 -15.30 -6.00
CA ARG A 581 -35.77 -16.57 -5.42
C ARG A 581 -34.83 -17.70 -5.85
N VAL A 582 -34.28 -18.40 -4.86
CA VAL A 582 -33.49 -19.62 -5.06
C VAL A 582 -34.35 -20.81 -4.60
N GLU A 583 -34.38 -21.86 -5.40
CA GLU A 583 -35.03 -23.14 -5.04
C GLU A 583 -34.02 -23.95 -4.21
N GLY A 584 -34.40 -24.34 -3.00
CA GLY A 584 -33.54 -25.15 -2.12
C GLY A 584 -33.98 -25.13 -0.67
#